data_a3bb87cb3007292c2ce05a451889f9ac
#
_entry.id   a3bb87cb3007292c2ce05a451889f9ac
#
_cell.length_a   1.000
_cell.length_b   1.000
_cell.length_c   1.000
_cell.angle_alpha   90.00
_cell.angle_beta   90.00
_cell.angle_gamma   90.00
#
_symmetry.space_group_name_H-M   'P 1'
#
loop_
_entity.id
_entity.type
_entity.pdbx_description
1 polymer ?
#
loop_
_entity_poly.entity_id
_entity_poly.type
_entity_poly.pdbx_seq_one_letter_code
_entity_poly.pdbx_strand_id
1 'polypeptide(L)'
;MDLQKNIKKLVTYGLDKKLIEPEDKTYTINQYLEVFRLDEYDDPDITGEEIVLPEILDRLTDAAYDRYIIKSDDIVTRDLFDTKLMGILTPKPSQVIKEFRTYYEESPKKATEFFYEFSQDTNYIRRDRVKKDMKWKVNSPYGDIDITINLSKPEKDPKAIAAAKNAKQSSYPKCQLCMENEGYAGRINHPARQNHRIMPIEINGGKWGFQYSPYVYYNEHCIVFNGQHVPMKIDRAAFTKLFDFVKQFPHYFLGSNADLPIVGGSILTHDHFQGGHYEFAMERAEIEKEFTIPGYEDVKAGIVHWPLSVIRIQSKDEKRLIDLADHILKKWRGYTDEEAYIFAETEGEPHNTITPIARKKGDMYELDLTLRNNITTEECPLGLYHPHNEYHHIKKENIGLIEVMGLAVLPSRLKAEMEHLSQCLIKGEDIVSKEDLKKHAAWVEEIKEKYTDINEGNVMDILKEEIGQVFVKVLEDAGVYKYNEEGRKAFDRFIAVL
;
A
#
# COMPACT_ATOMS: atom_id res chain seq x y z
N MET A 1 27.18 18.43 21.17
CA MET A 1 26.16 18.57 20.09
C MET A 1 25.27 19.73 20.48
N ASP A 2 25.13 20.74 19.64
CA ASP A 2 24.39 21.96 20.03
C ASP A 2 22.87 21.71 19.89
N LEU A 3 22.23 21.33 20.99
CA LEU A 3 20.82 21.01 21.08
C LEU A 3 19.93 22.20 20.67
N GLN A 4 20.24 23.39 21.17
CA GLN A 4 19.46 24.61 20.89
C GLN A 4 19.54 25.00 19.40
N LYS A 5 20.68 24.73 18.76
CA LYS A 5 20.89 24.96 17.34
C LYS A 5 19.97 24.04 16.48
N ASN A 6 19.86 22.77 16.87
CA ASN A 6 18.94 21.85 16.16
C ASN A 6 17.47 22.18 16.44
N ILE A 7 17.12 22.66 17.65
CA ILE A 7 15.78 23.21 17.93
C ILE A 7 15.48 24.39 16.98
N LYS A 8 16.40 25.34 16.86
CA LYS A 8 16.23 26.50 15.95
C LYS A 8 16.07 26.06 14.50
N LYS A 9 16.89 25.11 14.03
CA LYS A 9 16.76 24.55 12.67
C LYS A 9 15.40 23.90 12.45
N LEU A 10 14.88 23.13 13.43
CA LEU A 10 13.57 22.50 13.31
C LEU A 10 12.43 23.52 13.27
N VAL A 11 12.52 24.59 14.08
CA VAL A 11 11.55 25.71 14.03
C VAL A 11 11.62 26.46 12.69
N THR A 12 12.83 26.69 12.18
CA THR A 12 13.04 27.31 10.86
C THR A 12 12.43 26.45 9.75
N TYR A 13 12.64 25.14 9.80
CA TYR A 13 11.96 24.21 8.88
C TYR A 13 10.44 24.38 8.93
N GLY A 14 9.85 24.46 10.13
CA GLY A 14 8.41 24.65 10.29
C GLY A 14 7.88 25.94 9.67
N LEU A 15 8.65 27.03 9.77
CA LEU A 15 8.34 28.31 9.14
C LEU A 15 8.46 28.25 7.60
N ASP A 16 9.57 27.68 7.11
CA ASP A 16 9.83 27.56 5.66
C ASP A 16 8.78 26.68 4.97
N LYS A 17 8.31 25.66 5.67
CA LYS A 17 7.24 24.77 5.20
C LYS A 17 5.82 25.24 5.51
N LYS A 18 5.68 26.43 6.10
CA LYS A 18 4.38 27.00 6.49
C LYS A 18 3.55 26.06 7.39
N LEU A 19 4.23 25.25 8.19
CA LEU A 19 3.58 24.42 9.21
C LEU A 19 3.18 25.25 10.43
N ILE A 20 3.92 26.33 10.71
CA ILE A 20 3.64 27.31 11.75
C ILE A 20 3.76 28.72 11.16
N GLU A 21 3.00 29.64 11.73
CA GLU A 21 3.08 31.06 11.37
C GLU A 21 4.26 31.76 12.09
N PRO A 22 4.77 32.89 11.57
CA PRO A 22 5.85 33.65 12.22
C PRO A 22 5.53 34.03 13.67
N GLU A 23 4.27 34.30 13.98
CA GLU A 23 3.78 34.65 15.31
C GLU A 23 3.88 33.48 16.30
N ASP A 24 3.87 32.23 15.82
CA ASP A 24 3.96 31.04 16.63
C ASP A 24 5.41 30.63 16.97
N LYS A 25 6.42 31.31 16.41
CA LYS A 25 7.84 30.97 16.54
C LYS A 25 8.27 30.80 18.00
N THR A 26 8.03 31.83 18.84
CA THR A 26 8.44 31.81 20.26
C THR A 26 7.70 30.72 21.04
N TYR A 27 6.40 30.59 20.81
CA TYR A 27 5.59 29.52 21.40
C TYR A 27 6.15 28.13 21.08
N THR A 28 6.47 27.89 19.83
CA THR A 28 7.02 26.61 19.34
C THR A 28 8.39 26.31 19.94
N ILE A 29 9.29 27.31 20.03
CA ILE A 29 10.57 27.15 20.72
C ILE A 29 10.34 26.71 22.17
N ASN A 30 9.45 27.38 22.92
CA ASN A 30 9.16 27.05 24.30
C ASN A 30 8.60 25.64 24.48
N GLN A 31 7.81 25.13 23.52
CA GLN A 31 7.36 23.73 23.53
C GLN A 31 8.54 22.74 23.40
N TYR A 32 9.53 23.04 22.56
CA TYR A 32 10.76 22.22 22.48
C TYR A 32 11.62 22.32 23.72
N LEU A 33 11.75 23.52 24.34
CA LEU A 33 12.49 23.68 25.61
C LEU A 33 11.85 22.79 26.70
N GLU A 34 10.53 22.75 26.79
CA GLU A 34 9.81 21.84 27.71
C GLU A 34 10.15 20.38 27.44
N VAL A 35 10.07 19.92 26.18
CA VAL A 35 10.37 18.53 25.80
C VAL A 35 11.77 18.11 26.19
N PHE A 36 12.75 19.02 25.99
CA PHE A 36 14.18 18.78 26.32
C PHE A 36 14.57 19.16 27.73
N ARG A 37 13.65 19.69 28.56
CA ARG A 37 13.88 20.15 29.96
C ARG A 37 15.00 21.19 30.01
N LEU A 38 14.87 22.21 29.16
CA LEU A 38 15.76 23.36 29.10
C LEU A 38 15.06 24.59 29.71
N ASP A 39 15.78 25.30 30.56
CA ASP A 39 15.29 26.53 31.23
C ASP A 39 15.67 27.80 30.46
N GLU A 40 16.64 27.71 29.55
CA GLU A 40 17.21 28.86 28.83
C GLU A 40 17.32 28.57 27.33
N TYR A 41 17.31 29.65 26.53
CA TYR A 41 17.49 29.60 25.07
C TYR A 41 18.34 30.76 24.59
N ASP A 42 19.51 30.45 24.02
CA ASP A 42 20.53 31.44 23.61
C ASP A 42 20.32 32.00 22.19
N ASP A 43 19.28 31.56 21.51
CA ASP A 43 18.99 31.88 20.10
C ASP A 43 20.22 31.74 19.16
N PRO A 44 20.82 30.56 19.02
CA PRO A 44 22.10 30.39 18.34
C PRO A 44 22.01 30.78 16.87
N ASP A 45 23.10 31.29 16.30
CA ASP A 45 23.19 31.60 14.88
C ASP A 45 23.25 30.32 14.03
N ILE A 46 22.39 30.25 13.01
CA ILE A 46 22.34 29.18 12.00
C ILE A 46 22.51 29.70 10.56
N THR A 47 22.99 30.94 10.42
CA THR A 47 23.19 31.58 9.12
C THR A 47 24.12 30.73 8.23
N GLY A 48 23.67 30.42 7.03
CA GLY A 48 24.43 29.60 6.07
C GLY A 48 24.46 28.10 6.36
N GLU A 49 23.71 27.63 7.38
CA GLU A 49 23.58 26.21 7.64
C GLU A 49 22.42 25.57 6.86
N GLU A 50 22.65 24.37 6.35
CA GLU A 50 21.62 23.61 5.66
C GLU A 50 20.56 23.07 6.63
N ILE A 51 19.30 23.13 6.20
CA ILE A 51 18.14 22.63 6.94
C ILE A 51 17.73 21.27 6.35
N VAL A 52 18.29 20.20 6.90
CA VAL A 52 18.01 18.81 6.47
C VAL A 52 17.23 18.10 7.56
N LEU A 53 15.92 17.97 7.36
CA LEU A 53 14.99 17.46 8.39
C LEU A 53 15.41 16.12 9.00
N PRO A 54 15.76 15.06 8.25
CA PRO A 54 16.16 13.78 8.84
C PRO A 54 17.37 13.92 9.79
N GLU A 55 18.39 14.69 9.40
CA GLU A 55 19.57 14.90 10.24
C GLU A 55 19.26 15.68 11.54
N ILE A 56 18.36 16.67 11.43
CA ILE A 56 17.91 17.44 12.58
C ILE A 56 17.19 16.54 13.58
N LEU A 57 16.25 15.71 13.09
CA LEU A 57 15.48 14.78 13.91
C LEU A 57 16.38 13.71 14.55
N ASP A 58 17.35 13.17 13.81
CA ASP A 58 18.31 12.20 14.34
C ASP A 58 19.13 12.82 15.49
N ARG A 59 19.70 14.01 15.28
CA ARG A 59 20.49 14.72 16.32
C ARG A 59 19.65 15.07 17.55
N LEU A 60 18.39 15.48 17.37
CA LEU A 60 17.48 15.78 18.47
C LEU A 60 17.08 14.49 19.23
N THR A 61 16.92 13.37 18.52
CA THR A 61 16.62 12.08 19.14
C THR A 61 17.84 11.54 19.91
N ASP A 62 19.04 11.66 19.36
CA ASP A 62 20.29 11.34 20.07
C ASP A 62 20.42 12.16 21.36
N ALA A 63 20.18 13.48 21.29
CA ALA A 63 20.20 14.33 22.48
C ALA A 63 19.14 13.94 23.50
N ALA A 64 17.97 13.46 23.07
CA ALA A 64 16.93 12.96 23.97
C ALA A 64 17.34 11.64 24.65
N TYR A 65 18.05 10.76 23.95
CA TYR A 65 18.61 9.54 24.53
C TYR A 65 19.72 9.84 25.54
N ASP A 66 20.68 10.69 25.21
CA ASP A 66 21.78 11.11 26.07
C ASP A 66 21.28 11.80 27.37
N ARG A 67 20.15 12.50 27.28
CA ARG A 67 19.49 13.18 28.41
C ARG A 67 18.49 12.31 29.17
N TYR A 68 18.38 11.03 28.84
CA TYR A 68 17.42 10.09 29.45
C TYR A 68 15.97 10.54 29.33
N ILE A 69 15.62 11.27 28.28
CA ILE A 69 14.22 11.63 27.94
C ILE A 69 13.54 10.43 27.30
N ILE A 70 14.24 9.72 26.41
CA ILE A 70 13.86 8.41 25.90
C ILE A 70 14.76 7.34 26.50
N LYS A 71 14.21 6.13 26.69
CA LYS A 71 14.87 5.06 27.45
C LYS A 71 15.61 4.04 26.58
N SER A 72 15.37 4.06 25.29
CA SER A 72 15.93 3.12 24.32
C SER A 72 16.25 3.85 23.02
N ASP A 73 17.27 3.37 22.32
CA ASP A 73 17.72 3.89 21.03
C ASP A 73 17.23 3.01 19.85
N ASP A 74 16.23 2.15 20.09
CA ASP A 74 15.65 1.34 19.04
C ASP A 74 14.77 2.18 18.08
N ILE A 75 14.59 1.69 16.86
CA ILE A 75 13.86 2.38 15.79
C ILE A 75 12.43 2.76 16.18
N VAL A 76 11.74 1.95 16.99
CA VAL A 76 10.36 2.23 17.40
C VAL A 76 10.34 3.42 18.37
N THR A 77 11.24 3.43 19.35
CA THR A 77 11.36 4.53 20.32
C THR A 77 11.77 5.83 19.63
N ARG A 78 12.73 5.77 18.70
CA ARG A 78 13.12 6.93 17.87
C ARG A 78 11.94 7.46 17.07
N ASP A 79 11.16 6.59 16.40
CA ASP A 79 9.99 6.98 15.61
C ASP A 79 8.85 7.57 16.45
N LEU A 80 8.67 7.11 17.68
CA LEU A 80 7.71 7.70 18.60
C LEU A 80 8.14 9.13 19.01
N PHE A 81 9.42 9.34 19.24
CA PHE A 81 9.94 10.61 19.71
C PHE A 81 10.03 11.66 18.59
N ASP A 82 10.57 11.30 17.42
CA ASP A 82 10.63 12.24 16.29
C ASP A 82 9.23 12.65 15.81
N THR A 83 8.27 11.72 15.82
CA THR A 83 6.86 12.03 15.54
C THR A 83 6.27 13.00 16.57
N LYS A 84 6.65 12.88 17.85
CA LYS A 84 6.28 13.85 18.88
C LYS A 84 6.84 15.24 18.57
N LEU A 85 8.11 15.34 18.16
CA LEU A 85 8.72 16.62 17.77
C LEU A 85 7.99 17.24 16.58
N MET A 86 7.74 16.47 15.52
CA MET A 86 6.99 16.94 14.36
C MET A 86 5.55 17.32 14.70
N GLY A 87 4.94 16.64 15.68
CA GLY A 87 3.60 16.96 16.16
C GLY A 87 3.45 18.38 16.71
N ILE A 88 4.52 18.95 17.25
CA ILE A 88 4.55 20.34 17.74
C ILE A 88 4.45 21.34 16.57
N LEU A 89 5.06 21.03 15.42
CA LEU A 89 4.97 21.85 14.21
C LEU A 89 3.66 21.65 13.44
N THR A 90 2.96 20.56 13.67
CA THR A 90 1.84 20.17 12.82
C THR A 90 0.57 20.95 13.17
N PRO A 91 -0.02 21.74 12.24
CA PRO A 91 -1.24 22.51 12.48
C PRO A 91 -2.39 21.62 12.98
N LYS A 92 -3.32 22.23 13.70
CA LYS A 92 -4.52 21.52 14.20
C LYS A 92 -5.37 20.99 13.04
N PRO A 93 -6.11 19.87 13.23
CA PRO A 93 -6.97 19.32 12.18
C PRO A 93 -7.90 20.34 11.55
N SER A 94 -8.51 21.22 12.34
CA SER A 94 -9.44 22.25 11.85
C SER A 94 -8.80 23.24 10.87
N GLN A 95 -7.51 23.56 11.04
CA GLN A 95 -6.75 24.46 10.15
C GLN A 95 -6.50 23.76 8.82
N VAL A 96 -5.96 22.54 8.86
CA VAL A 96 -5.64 21.76 7.65
C VAL A 96 -6.89 21.41 6.85
N ILE A 97 -8.01 21.06 7.52
CA ILE A 97 -9.29 20.80 6.86
C ILE A 97 -9.83 22.07 6.17
N LYS A 98 -9.70 23.23 6.81
CA LYS A 98 -10.12 24.50 6.22
C LYS A 98 -9.34 24.80 4.95
N GLU A 99 -8.02 24.64 5.00
CA GLU A 99 -7.13 24.90 3.86
C GLU A 99 -7.38 23.91 2.73
N PHE A 100 -7.51 22.61 3.04
CA PHE A 100 -7.89 21.59 2.06
C PHE A 100 -9.20 21.94 1.34
N ARG A 101 -10.22 22.40 2.06
CA ARG A 101 -11.49 22.79 1.46
C ARG A 101 -11.36 24.01 0.56
N THR A 102 -10.53 24.99 0.93
CA THR A 102 -10.23 26.15 0.09
C THR A 102 -9.61 25.73 -1.24
N TYR A 103 -8.63 24.83 -1.21
CA TYR A 103 -8.06 24.28 -2.45
C TYR A 103 -9.06 23.42 -3.23
N TYR A 104 -9.95 22.70 -2.53
CA TYR A 104 -10.96 21.87 -3.18
C TYR A 104 -12.00 22.72 -3.96
N GLU A 105 -12.33 23.92 -3.48
CA GLU A 105 -13.17 24.88 -4.21
C GLU A 105 -12.54 25.31 -5.54
N GLU A 106 -11.20 25.33 -5.62
CA GLU A 106 -10.51 25.61 -6.89
C GLU A 106 -10.46 24.36 -7.80
N SER A 107 -10.00 23.23 -7.27
CA SER A 107 -10.10 21.93 -7.91
C SER A 107 -9.78 20.79 -6.91
N PRO A 108 -10.40 19.60 -7.09
CA PRO A 108 -10.05 18.41 -6.29
C PRO A 108 -8.54 18.06 -6.36
N LYS A 109 -7.91 18.28 -7.53
CA LYS A 109 -6.49 18.01 -7.73
C LYS A 109 -5.61 18.91 -6.87
N LYS A 110 -5.89 20.21 -6.82
CA LYS A 110 -5.15 21.14 -5.93
C LYS A 110 -5.27 20.76 -4.45
N ALA A 111 -6.45 20.32 -4.03
CA ALA A 111 -6.64 19.88 -2.66
C ALA A 111 -5.81 18.64 -2.31
N THR A 112 -5.76 17.66 -3.21
CA THR A 112 -4.96 16.44 -3.01
C THR A 112 -3.46 16.73 -3.08
N GLU A 113 -3.00 17.59 -4.01
CA GLU A 113 -1.61 18.05 -4.09
C GLU A 113 -1.17 18.74 -2.78
N PHE A 114 -1.97 19.69 -2.28
CA PHE A 114 -1.72 20.32 -0.97
C PHE A 114 -1.61 19.29 0.15
N PHE A 115 -2.57 18.40 0.26
CA PHE A 115 -2.61 17.43 1.36
C PHE A 115 -1.50 16.38 1.28
N TYR A 116 -1.08 16.01 0.06
CA TYR A 116 0.05 15.12 -0.14
C TYR A 116 1.38 15.78 0.24
N GLU A 117 1.61 17.02 -0.19
CA GLU A 117 2.79 17.81 0.21
C GLU A 117 2.81 18.03 1.73
N PHE A 118 1.69 18.43 2.33
CA PHE A 118 1.54 18.56 3.77
C PHE A 118 1.91 17.26 4.52
N SER A 119 1.43 16.09 4.04
CA SER A 119 1.74 14.80 4.65
C SER A 119 3.23 14.45 4.57
N GLN A 120 3.93 14.96 3.58
CA GLN A 120 5.39 14.84 3.44
C GLN A 120 6.13 15.85 4.34
N ASP A 121 5.70 17.09 4.37
CA ASP A 121 6.35 18.15 5.12
C ASP A 121 6.19 17.99 6.64
N THR A 122 5.10 17.37 7.10
CA THR A 122 4.95 16.93 8.49
C THR A 122 5.76 15.69 8.86
N ASN A 123 6.53 15.12 7.91
CA ASN A 123 7.27 13.87 8.08
C ASN A 123 6.37 12.66 8.45
N TYR A 124 5.06 12.75 8.18
CA TYR A 124 4.17 11.59 8.24
C TYR A 124 4.54 10.60 7.13
N ILE A 125 4.77 11.11 5.92
CA ILE A 125 5.45 10.40 4.84
C ILE A 125 6.94 10.71 4.95
N ARG A 126 7.74 9.73 5.35
CA ARG A 126 9.19 9.86 5.54
C ARG A 126 9.91 9.77 4.20
N ARG A 127 10.12 10.93 3.55
CA ARG A 127 10.75 11.01 2.22
C ARG A 127 12.12 10.34 2.15
N ASP A 128 12.91 10.44 3.21
CA ASP A 128 14.24 9.83 3.32
C ASP A 128 14.19 8.30 3.30
N ARG A 129 13.15 7.70 3.89
CA ARG A 129 12.93 6.26 3.86
C ARG A 129 12.37 5.80 2.52
N VAL A 130 11.38 6.52 1.98
CA VAL A 130 10.77 6.20 0.67
C VAL A 130 11.80 6.24 -0.46
N LYS A 131 12.78 7.16 -0.40
CA LYS A 131 13.88 7.23 -1.37
C LYS A 131 14.79 5.99 -1.39
N LYS A 132 14.77 5.16 -0.35
CA LYS A 132 15.56 3.92 -0.28
C LYS A 132 14.89 2.75 -0.98
N ASP A 133 13.58 2.84 -1.28
CA ASP A 133 12.85 1.80 -1.99
C ASP A 133 13.50 1.51 -3.34
N MET A 134 13.65 0.24 -3.66
CA MET A 134 14.13 -0.18 -4.98
C MET A 134 12.93 -0.37 -5.89
N LYS A 135 12.94 0.29 -7.06
CA LYS A 135 11.83 0.24 -8.02
C LYS A 135 12.37 0.00 -9.42
N TRP A 136 11.76 -0.93 -10.14
CA TRP A 136 12.06 -1.20 -11.55
C TRP A 136 10.84 -1.79 -12.25
N LYS A 137 10.93 -1.95 -13.57
CA LYS A 137 9.89 -2.60 -14.39
C LYS A 137 10.45 -3.85 -15.05
N VAL A 138 9.59 -4.83 -15.26
CA VAL A 138 9.90 -6.05 -15.99
C VAL A 138 8.85 -6.26 -17.06
N ASN A 139 9.30 -6.55 -18.28
CA ASN A 139 8.41 -6.86 -19.39
C ASN A 139 7.83 -8.27 -19.23
N SER A 140 6.54 -8.41 -19.52
CA SER A 140 5.84 -9.68 -19.45
C SER A 140 4.87 -9.84 -20.65
N PRO A 141 4.31 -11.03 -20.87
CA PRO A 141 3.25 -11.22 -21.88
C PRO A 141 2.02 -10.29 -21.66
N TYR A 142 1.86 -9.78 -20.45
CA TYR A 142 0.74 -8.91 -20.05
C TYR A 142 1.11 -7.42 -20.02
N GLY A 143 2.29 -7.06 -20.53
CA GLY A 143 2.86 -5.72 -20.48
C GLY A 143 3.86 -5.53 -19.34
N ASP A 144 4.31 -4.30 -19.17
CA ASP A 144 5.31 -3.96 -18.15
C ASP A 144 4.70 -3.99 -16.74
N ILE A 145 5.29 -4.81 -15.88
CA ILE A 145 4.91 -4.98 -14.47
C ILE A 145 5.86 -4.17 -13.58
N ASP A 146 5.31 -3.47 -12.61
CA ASP A 146 6.08 -2.67 -11.66
C ASP A 146 6.54 -3.54 -10.48
N ILE A 147 7.83 -3.48 -10.14
CA ILE A 147 8.41 -4.22 -9.02
C ILE A 147 8.96 -3.23 -8.00
N THR A 148 8.64 -3.45 -6.72
CA THR A 148 9.15 -2.64 -5.61
C THR A 148 9.64 -3.55 -4.48
N ILE A 149 10.88 -3.36 -4.03
CA ILE A 149 11.35 -3.82 -2.72
C ILE A 149 11.15 -2.66 -1.77
N ASN A 150 10.20 -2.79 -0.85
CA ASN A 150 9.85 -1.71 0.07
C ASN A 150 10.81 -1.69 1.27
N LEU A 151 11.59 -0.62 1.37
CA LEU A 151 12.55 -0.37 2.45
C LEU A 151 12.07 0.76 3.38
N SER A 152 10.96 1.42 3.06
CA SER A 152 10.40 2.51 3.85
C SER A 152 9.70 2.03 5.13
N LYS A 153 9.25 0.78 5.17
CA LYS A 153 8.70 0.14 6.36
C LYS A 153 9.85 -0.45 7.18
N PRO A 154 10.18 0.14 8.37
CA PRO A 154 11.28 -0.36 9.17
C PRO A 154 11.02 -1.79 9.66
N GLU A 155 12.01 -2.65 9.53
CA GLU A 155 11.99 -3.95 10.18
C GLU A 155 12.19 -3.76 11.69
N LYS A 156 11.32 -4.39 12.46
CA LYS A 156 11.45 -4.41 13.92
C LYS A 156 12.51 -5.44 14.31
N ASP A 157 13.45 -5.02 15.15
CA ASP A 157 14.38 -5.98 15.72
C ASP A 157 13.67 -7.01 16.62
N PRO A 158 14.26 -8.20 16.89
CA PRO A 158 13.64 -9.23 17.71
C PRO A 158 13.26 -8.74 19.13
N LYS A 159 14.04 -7.82 19.71
CA LYS A 159 13.77 -7.26 21.05
C LYS A 159 12.54 -6.35 21.01
N ALA A 160 12.40 -5.51 19.97
CA ALA A 160 11.23 -4.67 19.76
C ALA A 160 9.96 -5.51 19.51
N ILE A 161 10.08 -6.63 18.78
CA ILE A 161 8.97 -7.58 18.58
C ILE A 161 8.55 -8.22 19.92
N ALA A 162 9.50 -8.69 20.72
CA ALA A 162 9.24 -9.26 22.03
C ALA A 162 8.61 -8.25 23.00
N ALA A 163 9.11 -7.02 23.02
CA ALA A 163 8.58 -5.94 23.83
C ALA A 163 7.13 -5.59 23.41
N ALA A 164 6.85 -5.52 22.12
CA ALA A 164 5.52 -5.27 21.58
C ALA A 164 4.52 -6.39 21.95
N LYS A 165 4.96 -7.66 21.91
CA LYS A 165 4.15 -8.82 22.31
C LYS A 165 3.79 -8.80 23.80
N ASN A 166 4.71 -8.36 24.64
CA ASN A 166 4.52 -8.29 26.10
C ASN A 166 3.89 -6.96 26.56
N ALA A 167 3.66 -6.00 25.66
CA ALA A 167 3.06 -4.72 26.00
C ALA A 167 1.58 -4.87 26.38
N LYS A 168 1.13 -4.00 27.28
CA LYS A 168 -0.29 -3.92 27.65
C LYS A 168 -1.13 -3.68 26.38
N GLN A 169 -2.10 -4.53 26.14
CA GLN A 169 -3.05 -4.36 25.05
C GLN A 169 -3.99 -3.18 25.35
N SER A 170 -4.31 -2.42 24.31
CA SER A 170 -5.23 -1.27 24.38
C SER A 170 -6.18 -1.35 23.20
N SER A 171 -7.44 -1.05 23.45
CA SER A 171 -8.48 -0.94 22.43
C SER A 171 -8.62 0.48 21.86
N TYR A 172 -7.69 1.39 22.19
CA TYR A 172 -7.70 2.77 21.69
C TYR A 172 -6.31 3.16 21.16
N PRO A 173 -6.23 3.51 19.87
CA PRO A 173 -7.20 3.23 18.79
C PRO A 173 -7.40 1.71 18.61
N LYS A 174 -8.57 1.29 18.12
CA LYS A 174 -8.87 -0.14 17.87
C LYS A 174 -7.98 -0.75 16.79
N CYS A 175 -7.71 0.01 15.72
CA CYS A 175 -6.79 -0.37 14.65
C CYS A 175 -6.11 0.87 14.05
N GLN A 176 -5.21 0.65 13.08
CA GLN A 176 -4.44 1.72 12.45
C GLN A 176 -5.27 2.62 11.49
N LEU A 177 -6.52 2.23 11.19
CA LEU A 177 -7.44 2.99 10.32
C LEU A 177 -8.54 3.74 11.10
N CYS A 178 -8.56 3.66 12.43
CA CYS A 178 -9.54 4.41 13.22
C CYS A 178 -9.23 5.90 13.23
N MET A 179 -10.28 6.74 13.26
CA MET A 179 -10.15 8.22 13.34
C MET A 179 -9.33 8.68 14.55
N GLU A 180 -9.37 7.90 15.64
CA GLU A 180 -8.65 8.15 16.89
C GLU A 180 -7.11 8.09 16.75
N ASN A 181 -6.61 7.67 15.59
CA ASN A 181 -5.18 7.77 15.29
C ASN A 181 -4.71 9.21 15.11
N GLU A 182 -5.56 10.12 14.64
CA GLU A 182 -5.19 11.51 14.41
C GLU A 182 -4.68 12.16 15.71
N GLY A 183 -3.41 12.59 15.69
CA GLY A 183 -2.78 13.18 16.88
C GLY A 183 -2.37 12.18 17.97
N TYR A 184 -2.56 10.89 17.79
CA TYR A 184 -2.23 9.88 18.81
C TYR A 184 -0.73 9.73 19.02
N ALA A 185 -0.30 9.73 20.30
CA ALA A 185 1.13 9.69 20.66
C ALA A 185 1.82 8.36 20.33
N GLY A 186 1.06 7.32 20.05
CA GLY A 186 1.63 5.99 19.83
C GLY A 186 2.07 5.28 21.11
N ARG A 187 2.57 4.07 20.92
CA ARG A 187 3.16 3.21 21.94
C ARG A 187 3.98 2.10 21.25
N ILE A 188 4.74 1.32 21.98
CA ILE A 188 5.66 0.33 21.42
C ILE A 188 5.03 -0.65 20.40
N ASN A 189 3.73 -0.93 20.56
CA ASN A 189 2.97 -1.81 19.67
C ASN A 189 1.96 -1.07 18.77
N HIS A 190 1.97 0.26 18.74
CA HIS A 190 1.11 1.08 17.89
C HIS A 190 1.83 2.36 17.48
N PRO A 191 1.88 2.71 16.17
CA PRO A 191 2.67 3.84 15.70
C PRO A 191 2.14 5.19 16.23
N ALA A 192 3.05 6.15 16.41
CA ALA A 192 2.70 7.54 16.68
C ALA A 192 2.08 8.19 15.43
N ARG A 193 1.17 9.13 15.66
CA ARG A 193 0.41 9.85 14.63
C ARG A 193 0.18 11.33 14.98
N GLN A 194 1.04 11.92 15.81
CA GLN A 194 0.93 13.34 16.23
C GLN A 194 1.08 14.29 15.03
N ASN A 195 1.85 13.89 14.04
CA ASN A 195 2.09 14.61 12.78
C ASN A 195 1.15 14.18 11.63
N HIS A 196 0.13 13.38 11.93
CA HIS A 196 -0.83 12.87 10.94
C HIS A 196 -2.14 13.62 11.02
N ARG A 197 -2.75 13.90 9.85
CA ARG A 197 -4.09 14.48 9.73
C ARG A 197 -4.95 13.63 8.81
N ILE A 198 -6.25 13.68 9.04
CA ILE A 198 -7.28 12.92 8.32
C ILE A 198 -8.27 13.92 7.72
N MET A 199 -8.49 13.86 6.41
CA MET A 199 -9.51 14.67 5.76
C MET A 199 -10.85 14.00 5.90
N PRO A 200 -11.82 14.65 6.57
CA PRO A 200 -13.20 14.15 6.62
C PRO A 200 -13.85 14.34 5.26
N ILE A 201 -14.35 13.25 4.69
CA ILE A 201 -15.13 13.22 3.46
C ILE A 201 -16.46 12.50 3.72
N GLU A 202 -17.40 12.71 2.81
CA GLU A 202 -18.69 11.99 2.83
C GLU A 202 -18.73 10.99 1.69
N ILE A 203 -19.03 9.74 1.97
CA ILE A 203 -19.18 8.68 0.97
C ILE A 203 -20.49 7.93 1.26
N ASN A 204 -21.34 7.86 0.25
CA ASN A 204 -22.64 7.19 0.33
C ASN A 204 -23.47 7.63 1.55
N GLY A 205 -23.47 8.94 1.83
CA GLY A 205 -24.18 9.56 2.97
C GLY A 205 -23.56 9.27 4.34
N GLY A 206 -22.41 8.63 4.40
CA GLY A 206 -21.68 8.32 5.64
C GLY A 206 -20.43 9.16 5.83
N LYS A 207 -19.95 9.24 7.08
CA LYS A 207 -18.69 9.92 7.42
C LYS A 207 -17.53 8.98 7.19
N TRP A 208 -16.56 9.43 6.39
CA TRP A 208 -15.34 8.70 6.05
C TRP A 208 -14.10 9.56 6.29
N GLY A 209 -12.97 8.90 6.46
CA GLY A 209 -11.65 9.52 6.52
C GLY A 209 -10.87 9.27 5.23
N PHE A 210 -10.17 10.28 4.77
CA PHE A 210 -9.19 10.21 3.69
C PHE A 210 -7.81 10.56 4.23
N GLN A 211 -6.84 9.68 4.02
CA GLN A 211 -5.44 9.86 4.42
C GLN A 211 -4.49 9.25 3.40
N TYR A 212 -3.24 9.70 3.37
CA TYR A 212 -2.19 9.02 2.60
C TYR A 212 -1.59 7.85 3.39
N SER A 213 -1.06 6.88 2.66
CA SER A 213 -0.24 5.83 3.26
C SER A 213 1.19 6.34 3.49
N PRO A 214 1.77 6.15 4.68
CA PRO A 214 3.13 6.58 4.94
C PRO A 214 4.19 5.77 4.17
N TYR A 215 3.81 4.64 3.57
CA TYR A 215 4.74 3.75 2.86
C TYR A 215 4.88 4.06 1.36
N VAL A 216 3.96 4.84 0.78
CA VAL A 216 4.01 5.32 -0.61
C VAL A 216 4.44 4.25 -1.61
N TYR A 217 3.70 3.14 -1.68
CA TYR A 217 3.99 2.08 -2.66
C TYR A 217 3.94 2.61 -4.09
N TYR A 218 3.07 3.58 -4.36
CA TYR A 218 2.92 4.31 -5.63
C TYR A 218 2.55 5.77 -5.36
N ASN A 219 2.54 6.61 -6.41
CA ASN A 219 2.28 8.04 -6.24
C ASN A 219 0.91 8.32 -5.61
N GLU A 220 0.91 9.18 -4.60
CA GLU A 220 -0.28 9.61 -3.87
C GLU A 220 -1.13 8.44 -3.32
N HIS A 221 -0.45 7.32 -2.92
CA HIS A 221 -1.12 6.16 -2.32
C HIS A 221 -1.94 6.60 -1.10
N CYS A 222 -3.26 6.49 -1.21
CA CYS A 222 -4.19 6.91 -0.18
C CYS A 222 -5.04 5.73 0.35
N ILE A 223 -5.58 5.95 1.53
CA ILE A 223 -6.53 5.05 2.20
C ILE A 223 -7.77 5.85 2.54
N VAL A 224 -8.91 5.34 2.12
CA VAL A 224 -10.23 5.89 2.39
C VAL A 224 -10.97 4.90 3.27
N PHE A 225 -11.34 5.30 4.48
CA PHE A 225 -11.83 4.38 5.50
C PHE A 225 -13.09 4.88 6.19
N ASN A 226 -13.93 3.94 6.59
CA ASN A 226 -15.19 4.24 7.28
C ASN A 226 -14.90 4.92 8.63
N GLY A 227 -15.63 5.97 8.95
CA GLY A 227 -15.55 6.64 10.25
C GLY A 227 -15.93 5.76 11.44
N GLN A 228 -16.59 4.62 11.19
CA GLN A 228 -16.92 3.60 12.17
C GLN A 228 -16.08 2.34 11.94
N HIS A 229 -15.60 1.72 13.03
CA HIS A 229 -14.89 0.46 12.97
C HIS A 229 -15.86 -0.70 12.74
N VAL A 230 -16.20 -0.94 11.49
CA VAL A 230 -17.08 -2.02 11.04
C VAL A 230 -16.35 -2.90 10.01
N PRO A 231 -16.67 -4.20 9.93
CA PRO A 231 -16.03 -5.08 8.95
C PRO A 231 -16.29 -4.63 7.51
N MET A 232 -15.31 -4.85 6.65
CA MET A 232 -15.46 -4.63 5.22
C MET A 232 -16.37 -5.68 4.59
N LYS A 233 -17.05 -5.29 3.52
CA LYS A 233 -17.91 -6.17 2.75
C LYS A 233 -17.92 -5.74 1.29
N ILE A 234 -17.81 -6.70 0.39
CA ILE A 234 -18.00 -6.47 -1.04
C ILE A 234 -19.46 -6.76 -1.38
N ASP A 235 -20.17 -5.71 -1.70
CA ASP A 235 -21.59 -5.74 -2.11
C ASP A 235 -21.89 -4.51 -2.99
N ARG A 236 -23.16 -4.35 -3.38
CA ARG A 236 -23.62 -3.19 -4.14
C ARG A 236 -23.21 -1.84 -3.51
N ALA A 237 -23.25 -1.75 -2.18
CA ALA A 237 -22.88 -0.52 -1.48
C ALA A 237 -21.39 -0.23 -1.62
N ALA A 238 -20.52 -1.26 -1.67
CA ALA A 238 -19.11 -1.08 -1.93
C ALA A 238 -18.87 -0.43 -3.31
N PHE A 239 -19.51 -0.92 -4.37
CA PHE A 239 -19.41 -0.31 -5.71
C PHE A 239 -19.91 1.15 -5.73
N THR A 240 -21.00 1.43 -5.02
CA THR A 240 -21.52 2.81 -4.87
C THR A 240 -20.49 3.71 -4.20
N LYS A 241 -19.85 3.24 -3.13
CA LYS A 241 -18.81 3.98 -2.40
C LYS A 241 -17.59 4.28 -3.27
N LEU A 242 -17.14 3.30 -4.07
CA LEU A 242 -16.01 3.50 -5.00
C LEU A 242 -16.30 4.63 -5.98
N PHE A 243 -17.44 4.62 -6.65
CA PHE A 243 -17.79 5.66 -7.62
C PHE A 243 -18.08 7.01 -6.96
N ASP A 244 -18.63 7.03 -5.76
CA ASP A 244 -18.88 8.27 -5.03
C ASP A 244 -17.56 9.01 -4.71
N PHE A 245 -16.52 8.27 -4.34
CA PHE A 245 -15.16 8.82 -4.19
C PHE A 245 -14.57 9.29 -5.54
N VAL A 246 -14.66 8.46 -6.58
CA VAL A 246 -14.13 8.81 -7.92
C VAL A 246 -14.80 10.05 -8.50
N LYS A 247 -16.07 10.30 -8.19
CA LYS A 247 -16.74 11.56 -8.57
C LYS A 247 -16.17 12.78 -7.84
N GLN A 248 -15.80 12.63 -6.58
CA GLN A 248 -15.20 13.70 -5.77
C GLN A 248 -13.73 13.95 -6.19
N PHE A 249 -13.00 12.88 -6.55
CA PHE A 249 -11.59 12.93 -6.94
C PHE A 249 -11.37 12.21 -8.28
N PRO A 250 -11.80 12.80 -9.42
CA PRO A 250 -11.83 12.10 -10.72
C PRO A 250 -10.45 11.78 -11.31
N HIS A 251 -9.38 12.31 -10.75
CA HIS A 251 -7.99 12.02 -11.11
C HIS A 251 -7.41 10.85 -10.33
N TYR A 252 -8.16 10.28 -9.38
CA TYR A 252 -7.79 9.10 -8.60
C TYR A 252 -8.57 7.86 -9.08
N PHE A 253 -7.93 6.70 -8.92
CA PHE A 253 -8.65 5.43 -8.83
C PHE A 253 -8.99 5.15 -7.36
N LEU A 254 -9.97 4.27 -7.13
CA LEU A 254 -10.24 3.68 -5.82
C LEU A 254 -10.60 2.21 -6.00
N GLY A 255 -10.01 1.35 -5.19
CA GLY A 255 -10.28 -0.08 -5.20
C GLY A 255 -10.39 -0.68 -3.81
N SER A 256 -10.97 -1.85 -3.72
CA SER A 256 -11.10 -2.62 -2.48
C SER A 256 -10.33 -3.90 -2.53
N ASN A 257 -9.71 -4.29 -1.42
CA ASN A 257 -9.34 -5.69 -1.23
C ASN A 257 -10.60 -6.56 -1.23
N ALA A 258 -10.45 -7.84 -1.50
CA ALA A 258 -11.51 -8.82 -1.31
C ALA A 258 -11.87 -8.97 0.18
N ASP A 259 -13.11 -9.34 0.48
CA ASP A 259 -13.66 -9.43 1.83
C ASP A 259 -13.54 -10.83 2.48
N LEU A 260 -12.87 -11.76 1.80
CA LEU A 260 -12.60 -13.11 2.31
C LEU A 260 -11.12 -13.27 2.72
N PRO A 261 -10.81 -14.13 3.70
CA PRO A 261 -9.44 -14.48 4.05
C PRO A 261 -8.65 -15.01 2.84
N ILE A 262 -7.32 -15.03 2.93
CA ILE A 262 -6.39 -15.54 1.89
C ILE A 262 -6.30 -14.61 0.68
N VAL A 263 -7.43 -14.19 0.12
CA VAL A 263 -7.52 -13.31 -1.06
C VAL A 263 -7.81 -11.86 -0.71
N GLY A 264 -8.02 -11.56 0.59
CA GLY A 264 -8.24 -10.22 1.12
C GLY A 264 -6.98 -9.53 1.62
N GLY A 265 -7.13 -8.28 2.06
CA GLY A 265 -6.08 -7.51 2.73
C GLY A 265 -5.89 -7.91 4.19
N SER A 266 -4.92 -7.26 4.85
CA SER A 266 -4.56 -7.53 6.25
C SER A 266 -5.57 -7.00 7.29
N ILE A 267 -6.46 -6.09 6.92
CA ILE A 267 -7.43 -5.45 7.82
C ILE A 267 -8.85 -5.65 7.26
N LEU A 268 -9.44 -6.80 7.54
CA LEU A 268 -10.82 -7.11 7.15
C LEU A 268 -11.86 -6.55 8.14
N THR A 269 -11.43 -6.19 9.35
CA THR A 269 -12.30 -5.74 10.45
C THR A 269 -12.70 -4.27 10.37
N HIS A 270 -12.10 -3.50 9.48
CA HIS A 270 -12.40 -2.10 9.29
C HIS A 270 -12.62 -1.80 7.80
N ASP A 271 -13.82 -1.38 7.43
CA ASP A 271 -14.22 -1.07 6.05
C ASP A 271 -13.37 0.08 5.49
N HIS A 272 -12.61 -0.22 4.43
CA HIS A 272 -11.67 0.72 3.83
C HIS A 272 -11.37 0.37 2.37
N PHE A 273 -10.91 1.37 1.64
CA PHE A 273 -10.47 1.30 0.25
C PHE A 273 -9.07 1.87 0.11
N GLN A 274 -8.38 1.50 -0.95
CA GLN A 274 -7.10 2.08 -1.32
C GLN A 274 -7.20 2.73 -2.69
N GLY A 275 -6.57 3.89 -2.84
CA GLY A 275 -6.61 4.67 -4.06
C GLY A 275 -5.35 5.50 -4.26
N GLY A 276 -5.38 6.39 -5.22
CA GLY A 276 -4.28 7.30 -5.51
C GLY A 276 -4.23 7.76 -6.96
N HIS A 277 -3.20 8.52 -7.27
CA HIS A 277 -2.94 9.04 -8.61
C HIS A 277 -1.81 8.22 -9.27
N TYR A 278 -2.15 7.06 -9.78
CA TYR A 278 -1.20 6.14 -10.41
C TYR A 278 -1.89 5.27 -11.46
N GLU A 279 -1.24 5.06 -12.59
CA GLU A 279 -1.69 4.18 -13.66
C GLU A 279 -0.96 2.84 -13.58
N PHE A 280 -1.68 1.79 -13.20
CA PHE A 280 -1.12 0.44 -13.06
C PHE A 280 -1.05 -0.31 -14.38
N ALA A 281 -0.25 -1.38 -14.39
CA ALA A 281 -0.13 -2.26 -15.56
C ALA A 281 -1.49 -2.85 -16.00
N MET A 282 -2.32 -3.31 -15.05
CA MET A 282 -3.66 -3.82 -15.34
C MET A 282 -4.56 -2.76 -15.99
N GLU A 283 -4.43 -1.50 -15.62
CA GLU A 283 -5.21 -0.40 -16.23
C GLU A 283 -4.86 -0.20 -17.71
N ARG A 284 -3.58 -0.39 -18.07
CA ARG A 284 -3.09 -0.30 -19.46
C ARG A 284 -3.41 -1.53 -20.29
N ALA A 285 -3.70 -2.67 -19.63
CA ALA A 285 -3.98 -3.92 -20.31
C ALA A 285 -5.22 -3.84 -21.18
N GLU A 286 -5.14 -4.43 -22.37
CA GLU A 286 -6.20 -4.39 -23.38
C GLU A 286 -7.31 -5.40 -23.05
N ILE A 287 -8.49 -5.18 -23.62
CA ILE A 287 -9.56 -6.16 -23.61
C ILE A 287 -9.25 -7.20 -24.69
N GLU A 288 -9.07 -8.47 -24.29
CA GLU A 288 -8.81 -9.57 -25.21
C GLU A 288 -10.09 -10.13 -25.85
N LYS A 289 -11.21 -10.01 -25.15
CA LYS A 289 -12.51 -10.51 -25.60
C LYS A 289 -13.64 -9.63 -25.11
N GLU A 290 -14.35 -8.98 -26.01
CA GLU A 290 -15.59 -8.27 -25.70
C GLU A 290 -16.78 -9.25 -25.68
N PHE A 291 -17.77 -8.95 -24.83
CA PHE A 291 -19.03 -9.67 -24.74
C PHE A 291 -20.15 -8.74 -24.30
N THR A 292 -21.39 -9.17 -24.55
CA THR A 292 -22.60 -8.42 -24.18
C THR A 292 -23.39 -9.22 -23.14
N ILE A 293 -23.88 -8.51 -22.10
CA ILE A 293 -24.69 -9.10 -21.04
C ILE A 293 -26.16 -8.71 -21.27
N PRO A 294 -27.09 -9.67 -21.29
CA PRO A 294 -28.52 -9.38 -21.50
C PRO A 294 -29.07 -8.38 -20.46
N GLY A 295 -29.72 -7.34 -20.94
CA GLY A 295 -30.23 -6.22 -20.11
C GLY A 295 -29.21 -5.13 -19.78
N TYR A 296 -27.96 -5.28 -20.28
CA TYR A 296 -26.86 -4.30 -20.12
C TYR A 296 -26.14 -4.03 -21.45
N GLU A 297 -26.86 -4.06 -22.56
CA GLU A 297 -26.31 -3.87 -23.92
C GLU A 297 -25.72 -2.46 -24.13
N ASP A 298 -26.07 -1.54 -23.26
CA ASP A 298 -25.55 -0.16 -23.20
C ASP A 298 -24.21 -0.03 -22.44
N VAL A 299 -23.75 -1.10 -21.77
CA VAL A 299 -22.47 -1.16 -21.04
C VAL A 299 -21.45 -1.94 -21.85
N LYS A 300 -20.27 -1.38 -22.08
CA LYS A 300 -19.16 -2.14 -22.65
C LYS A 300 -18.63 -3.12 -21.61
N ALA A 301 -18.49 -4.37 -21.97
CA ALA A 301 -17.94 -5.40 -21.11
C ALA A 301 -16.91 -6.28 -21.86
N GLY A 302 -15.85 -6.67 -21.18
CA GLY A 302 -14.84 -7.53 -21.77
C GLY A 302 -13.92 -8.17 -20.76
N ILE A 303 -13.25 -9.25 -21.18
CA ILE A 303 -12.18 -9.91 -20.44
C ILE A 303 -10.88 -9.16 -20.70
N VAL A 304 -10.17 -8.79 -19.67
CA VAL A 304 -8.88 -8.10 -19.77
C VAL A 304 -7.76 -9.10 -20.02
N HIS A 305 -6.83 -8.78 -20.92
CA HIS A 305 -5.59 -9.53 -21.12
C HIS A 305 -4.66 -9.38 -19.92
N TRP A 306 -4.90 -10.16 -18.89
CA TRP A 306 -4.26 -10.05 -17.58
C TRP A 306 -4.10 -11.44 -16.93
N PRO A 307 -3.02 -11.70 -16.14
CA PRO A 307 -2.82 -13.03 -15.54
C PRO A 307 -3.91 -13.42 -14.54
N LEU A 308 -4.57 -12.43 -13.89
CA LEU A 308 -5.77 -12.69 -13.10
C LEU A 308 -7.03 -12.58 -13.97
N SER A 309 -8.12 -13.15 -13.49
CA SER A 309 -9.40 -13.20 -14.19
C SER A 309 -10.17 -11.91 -13.99
N VAL A 310 -10.08 -10.96 -14.91
CA VAL A 310 -10.63 -9.61 -14.80
C VAL A 310 -11.73 -9.39 -15.85
N ILE A 311 -12.89 -8.96 -15.38
CA ILE A 311 -13.97 -8.40 -16.21
C ILE A 311 -13.92 -6.89 -16.09
N ARG A 312 -13.69 -6.18 -17.20
CA ARG A 312 -13.76 -4.71 -17.29
C ARG A 312 -15.10 -4.29 -17.84
N ILE A 313 -15.76 -3.38 -17.14
CA ILE A 313 -17.02 -2.78 -17.57
C ILE A 313 -16.88 -1.26 -17.64
N GLN A 314 -17.48 -0.65 -18.68
CA GLN A 314 -17.35 0.78 -18.95
C GLN A 314 -18.70 1.39 -19.35
N SER A 315 -19.06 2.55 -18.79
CA SER A 315 -20.24 3.35 -19.14
C SER A 315 -20.03 4.82 -18.78
N LYS A 316 -20.81 5.70 -19.41
CA LYS A 316 -20.93 7.10 -18.95
C LYS A 316 -21.81 7.23 -17.70
N ASP A 317 -22.64 6.24 -17.41
CA ASP A 317 -23.53 6.18 -16.26
C ASP A 317 -22.99 5.20 -15.23
N GLU A 318 -22.46 5.72 -14.12
CA GLU A 318 -21.95 4.91 -13.01
C GLU A 318 -23.01 4.02 -12.36
N LYS A 319 -24.29 4.41 -12.42
CA LYS A 319 -25.38 3.59 -11.85
C LYS A 319 -25.55 2.29 -12.61
N ARG A 320 -25.43 2.36 -13.95
CA ARG A 320 -25.45 1.16 -14.80
C ARG A 320 -24.28 0.23 -14.46
N LEU A 321 -23.07 0.78 -14.18
CA LEU A 321 -21.92 -0.02 -13.74
C LEU A 321 -22.15 -0.65 -12.37
N ILE A 322 -22.75 0.07 -11.42
CA ILE A 322 -23.08 -0.44 -10.08
C ILE A 322 -24.10 -1.59 -10.19
N ASP A 323 -25.12 -1.43 -11.02
CA ASP A 323 -26.15 -2.46 -11.24
C ASP A 323 -25.56 -3.72 -11.85
N LEU A 324 -24.73 -3.56 -12.88
CA LEU A 324 -24.08 -4.69 -13.54
C LEU A 324 -23.04 -5.35 -12.63
N ALA A 325 -22.25 -4.59 -11.91
CA ALA A 325 -21.27 -5.15 -10.96
C ALA A 325 -21.94 -5.97 -9.84
N ASP A 326 -23.08 -5.50 -9.32
CA ASP A 326 -23.86 -6.25 -8.35
C ASP A 326 -24.46 -7.54 -8.94
N HIS A 327 -24.90 -7.48 -10.21
CA HIS A 327 -25.35 -8.66 -10.94
C HIS A 327 -24.21 -9.70 -11.12
N ILE A 328 -23.04 -9.26 -11.58
CA ILE A 328 -21.87 -10.13 -11.76
C ILE A 328 -21.43 -10.72 -10.41
N LEU A 329 -21.37 -9.91 -9.36
CA LEU A 329 -21.00 -10.36 -8.00
C LEU A 329 -21.95 -11.45 -7.49
N LYS A 330 -23.26 -11.25 -7.63
CA LYS A 330 -24.27 -12.25 -7.21
C LYS A 330 -24.14 -13.56 -7.96
N LYS A 331 -23.92 -13.49 -9.27
CA LYS A 331 -23.66 -14.67 -10.11
C LYS A 331 -22.39 -15.37 -9.66
N TRP A 332 -21.28 -14.61 -9.48
CA TRP A 332 -20.01 -15.17 -9.07
C TRP A 332 -20.06 -15.84 -7.68
N ARG A 333 -20.69 -15.19 -6.70
CA ARG A 333 -20.81 -15.77 -5.36
C ARG A 333 -21.51 -17.12 -5.31
N GLY A 334 -22.45 -17.39 -6.20
CA GLY A 334 -23.16 -18.68 -6.30
C GLY A 334 -22.61 -19.62 -7.38
N TYR A 335 -21.52 -19.29 -8.05
CA TYR A 335 -21.03 -20.04 -9.19
C TYR A 335 -20.11 -21.19 -8.78
N THR A 336 -20.46 -22.39 -9.21
CA THR A 336 -19.63 -23.59 -9.10
C THR A 336 -19.36 -24.15 -10.48
N ASP A 337 -18.10 -24.46 -10.77
CA ASP A 337 -17.61 -25.14 -11.99
C ASP A 337 -16.59 -26.19 -11.56
N GLU A 338 -17.04 -27.40 -11.35
CA GLU A 338 -16.22 -28.52 -10.87
C GLU A 338 -15.06 -28.83 -11.82
N GLU A 339 -15.25 -28.68 -13.13
CA GLU A 339 -14.23 -28.94 -14.15
C GLU A 339 -13.05 -27.96 -14.02
N ALA A 340 -13.33 -26.72 -13.57
CA ALA A 340 -12.32 -25.68 -13.31
C ALA A 340 -11.88 -25.63 -11.84
N TYR A 341 -12.34 -26.56 -10.99
CA TYR A 341 -12.12 -26.59 -9.55
C TYR A 341 -12.58 -25.32 -8.84
N ILE A 342 -13.65 -24.69 -9.32
CA ILE A 342 -14.28 -23.52 -8.72
C ILE A 342 -15.51 -23.96 -7.95
N PHE A 343 -15.50 -23.73 -6.64
CA PHE A 343 -16.62 -24.01 -5.74
C PHE A 343 -17.08 -22.71 -5.11
N ALA A 344 -18.39 -22.46 -5.16
CA ALA A 344 -19.00 -21.29 -4.50
C ALA A 344 -18.81 -21.35 -2.98
N GLU A 345 -18.98 -22.58 -2.44
CA GLU A 345 -18.81 -22.85 -1.01
C GLU A 345 -18.40 -24.32 -0.80
N THR A 346 -17.75 -24.61 0.33
CA THR A 346 -17.52 -25.97 0.84
C THR A 346 -17.83 -25.98 2.34
N GLU A 347 -18.62 -26.98 2.78
CA GLU A 347 -19.02 -27.11 4.20
C GLU A 347 -19.67 -25.83 4.78
N GLY A 348 -20.33 -25.02 3.94
CA GLY A 348 -20.98 -23.76 4.33
C GLY A 348 -20.07 -22.54 4.36
N GLU A 349 -18.78 -22.71 4.06
CA GLU A 349 -17.83 -21.58 3.97
C GLU A 349 -17.77 -21.05 2.52
N PRO A 350 -18.00 -19.74 2.30
CA PRO A 350 -18.00 -19.16 0.96
C PRO A 350 -16.56 -18.96 0.44
N HIS A 351 -16.36 -19.17 -0.88
CA HIS A 351 -15.06 -19.00 -1.51
C HIS A 351 -14.98 -17.88 -2.53
N ASN A 352 -16.08 -17.58 -3.23
CA ASN A 352 -16.08 -16.61 -4.30
C ASN A 352 -16.27 -15.18 -3.80
N THR A 353 -15.42 -14.27 -4.26
CA THR A 353 -15.50 -12.84 -4.02
C THR A 353 -14.86 -12.05 -5.16
N ILE A 354 -14.85 -10.72 -5.09
CA ILE A 354 -14.30 -9.83 -6.12
C ILE A 354 -13.37 -8.81 -5.47
N THR A 355 -12.29 -8.46 -6.17
CA THR A 355 -11.46 -7.29 -5.93
C THR A 355 -11.85 -6.22 -6.95
N PRO A 356 -12.66 -5.21 -6.60
CA PRO A 356 -13.14 -4.18 -7.52
C PRO A 356 -12.22 -2.97 -7.55
N ILE A 357 -12.01 -2.38 -8.74
CA ILE A 357 -11.22 -1.14 -8.94
C ILE A 357 -11.98 -0.20 -9.85
N ALA A 358 -12.36 0.97 -9.33
CA ALA A 358 -13.08 2.01 -10.05
C ALA A 358 -12.17 3.17 -10.43
N ARG A 359 -12.38 3.74 -11.62
CA ARG A 359 -11.69 4.94 -12.09
C ARG A 359 -12.52 5.69 -13.12
N LYS A 360 -12.05 6.89 -13.48
CA LYS A 360 -12.63 7.68 -14.57
C LYS A 360 -11.57 7.91 -15.65
N LYS A 361 -11.92 7.60 -16.90
CA LYS A 361 -11.11 7.86 -18.11
C LYS A 361 -11.88 8.75 -19.07
N GLY A 362 -11.51 10.02 -19.13
CA GLY A 362 -12.26 11.01 -19.91
C GLY A 362 -13.72 11.09 -19.44
N ASP A 363 -14.68 10.82 -20.34
CA ASP A 363 -16.11 10.83 -20.04
C ASP A 363 -16.63 9.51 -19.45
N MET A 364 -15.83 8.45 -19.49
CA MET A 364 -16.25 7.12 -19.11
C MET A 364 -15.85 6.81 -17.67
N TYR A 365 -16.76 6.20 -16.93
CA TYR A 365 -16.43 5.44 -15.75
C TYR A 365 -16.01 4.03 -16.14
N GLU A 366 -15.06 3.48 -15.44
CA GLU A 366 -14.52 2.14 -15.65
C GLU A 366 -14.47 1.40 -14.31
N LEU A 367 -14.86 0.14 -14.32
CA LEU A 367 -14.78 -0.74 -13.17
C LEU A 367 -14.15 -2.06 -13.59
N ASP A 368 -13.03 -2.40 -13.00
CA ASP A 368 -12.42 -3.72 -13.11
C ASP A 368 -12.93 -4.61 -11.98
N LEU A 369 -13.44 -5.77 -12.31
CA LEU A 369 -13.93 -6.79 -11.38
C LEU A 369 -13.00 -8.00 -11.47
N THR A 370 -12.02 -8.08 -10.56
CA THR A 370 -11.13 -9.24 -10.49
C THR A 370 -11.79 -10.35 -9.69
N LEU A 371 -12.08 -11.47 -10.34
CA LEU A 371 -12.69 -12.64 -9.73
C LEU A 371 -11.68 -13.32 -8.80
N ARG A 372 -12.07 -13.61 -7.57
CA ARG A 372 -11.23 -14.24 -6.54
C ARG A 372 -11.95 -15.45 -5.95
N ASN A 373 -11.13 -16.42 -5.52
CA ASN A 373 -11.61 -17.60 -4.81
C ASN A 373 -10.55 -18.02 -3.78
N ASN A 374 -10.96 -18.31 -2.55
CA ASN A 374 -10.05 -18.60 -1.43
C ASN A 374 -10.00 -20.07 -1.01
N ILE A 375 -10.48 -20.99 -1.89
CA ILE A 375 -10.46 -22.42 -1.58
C ILE A 375 -9.04 -22.90 -1.29
N THR A 376 -8.93 -23.81 -0.32
CA THR A 376 -7.69 -24.49 0.03
C THR A 376 -7.77 -25.97 -0.29
N THR A 377 -6.62 -26.60 -0.52
CA THR A 377 -6.50 -28.05 -0.69
C THR A 377 -5.40 -28.56 0.27
N GLU A 378 -5.27 -29.88 0.41
CA GLU A 378 -4.15 -30.48 1.18
C GLU A 378 -2.79 -30.09 0.59
N GLU A 379 -2.70 -29.97 -0.73
CA GLU A 379 -1.48 -29.58 -1.45
C GLU A 379 -1.23 -28.07 -1.40
N CYS A 380 -2.31 -27.27 -1.37
CA CYS A 380 -2.26 -25.79 -1.33
C CYS A 380 -2.97 -25.25 -0.06
N PRO A 381 -2.41 -25.45 1.14
CA PRO A 381 -3.06 -25.05 2.39
C PRO A 381 -3.14 -23.53 2.61
N LEU A 382 -2.37 -22.75 1.86
CA LEU A 382 -2.43 -21.28 1.84
C LEU A 382 -3.40 -20.72 0.80
N GLY A 383 -4.04 -21.58 0.02
CA GLY A 383 -4.96 -21.23 -1.07
C GLY A 383 -4.53 -21.84 -2.40
N LEU A 384 -5.50 -22.39 -3.16
CA LEU A 384 -5.25 -22.89 -4.52
C LEU A 384 -4.95 -21.74 -5.48
N TYR A 385 -5.65 -20.61 -5.32
CA TYR A 385 -5.49 -19.38 -6.12
C TYR A 385 -4.65 -18.36 -5.34
N HIS A 386 -3.45 -18.80 -4.93
CA HIS A 386 -2.48 -18.10 -4.10
C HIS A 386 -1.08 -18.45 -4.61
N PRO A 387 -0.03 -17.63 -4.36
CA PRO A 387 1.33 -18.00 -4.74
C PRO A 387 1.70 -19.42 -4.27
N HIS A 388 2.14 -20.27 -5.20
CA HIS A 388 2.52 -21.64 -4.89
C HIS A 388 3.92 -21.72 -4.24
N ASN A 389 4.21 -22.85 -3.60
CA ASN A 389 5.38 -23.02 -2.73
C ASN A 389 6.72 -22.71 -3.41
N GLU A 390 6.86 -23.02 -4.70
CA GLU A 390 8.06 -22.77 -5.49
C GLU A 390 8.42 -21.28 -5.58
N TYR A 391 7.43 -20.38 -5.47
CA TYR A 391 7.62 -18.92 -5.56
C TYR A 391 7.74 -18.24 -4.19
N HIS A 392 7.56 -18.97 -3.08
CA HIS A 392 7.60 -18.41 -1.72
C HIS A 392 8.96 -17.82 -1.34
N HIS A 393 10.02 -18.19 -2.03
CA HIS A 393 11.33 -17.59 -1.81
C HIS A 393 11.37 -16.10 -2.22
N ILE A 394 10.48 -15.67 -3.13
CA ILE A 394 10.29 -14.28 -3.55
C ILE A 394 9.03 -13.68 -2.92
N LYS A 395 7.86 -14.30 -3.10
CA LYS A 395 6.56 -13.80 -2.64
C LYS A 395 5.72 -14.92 -2.03
N LYS A 396 5.46 -14.84 -0.73
CA LYS A 396 4.66 -15.80 0.02
C LYS A 396 3.32 -15.21 0.48
N GLU A 397 3.26 -13.89 0.64
CA GLU A 397 2.12 -13.18 1.20
C GLU A 397 0.94 -13.20 0.22
N ASN A 398 -0.26 -12.98 0.76
CA ASN A 398 -1.50 -12.88 -0.01
C ASN A 398 -1.37 -11.81 -1.11
N ILE A 399 -2.00 -12.06 -2.25
CA ILE A 399 -2.09 -11.11 -3.36
C ILE A 399 -3.28 -10.18 -3.12
N GLY A 400 -2.97 -8.97 -2.65
CA GLY A 400 -3.93 -7.92 -2.37
C GLY A 400 -4.17 -7.00 -3.58
N LEU A 401 -4.94 -5.94 -3.36
CA LEU A 401 -5.36 -4.98 -4.39
C LEU A 401 -4.18 -4.45 -5.24
N ILE A 402 -3.08 -4.08 -4.61
CA ILE A 402 -1.92 -3.46 -5.27
C ILE A 402 -1.26 -4.45 -6.21
N GLU A 403 -1.03 -5.68 -5.73
CA GLU A 403 -0.42 -6.74 -6.52
C GLU A 403 -1.35 -7.18 -7.66
N VAL A 404 -2.66 -7.26 -7.42
CA VAL A 404 -3.68 -7.54 -8.46
C VAL A 404 -3.56 -6.58 -9.62
N MET A 405 -3.28 -5.31 -9.35
CA MET A 405 -3.12 -4.28 -10.38
C MET A 405 -1.76 -4.28 -11.09
N GLY A 406 -0.82 -5.15 -10.66
CA GLY A 406 0.48 -5.35 -11.32
C GLY A 406 1.64 -4.57 -10.72
N LEU A 407 1.58 -4.25 -9.42
CA LEU A 407 2.72 -3.73 -8.68
C LEU A 407 3.12 -4.73 -7.58
N ALA A 408 4.26 -5.37 -7.76
CA ALA A 408 4.83 -6.25 -6.74
C ALA A 408 5.32 -5.42 -5.55
N VAL A 409 4.77 -5.68 -4.35
CA VAL A 409 5.33 -5.18 -3.10
C VAL A 409 6.08 -6.32 -2.43
N LEU A 410 7.42 -6.29 -2.56
CA LEU A 410 8.29 -7.36 -2.11
C LEU A 410 8.97 -7.01 -0.76
N PRO A 411 9.29 -8.02 0.05
CA PRO A 411 9.88 -7.82 1.38
C PRO A 411 11.31 -7.28 1.30
N SER A 412 11.68 -6.44 2.29
CA SER A 412 12.99 -5.78 2.41
C SER A 412 14.18 -6.74 2.44
N ARG A 413 14.00 -7.96 3.00
CA ARG A 413 15.03 -8.99 3.03
C ARG A 413 15.65 -9.29 1.65
N LEU A 414 14.85 -9.19 0.58
CA LEU A 414 15.31 -9.49 -0.78
C LEU A 414 16.45 -8.59 -1.24
N LYS A 415 16.59 -7.37 -0.71
CA LYS A 415 17.73 -6.52 -1.04
C LYS A 415 19.05 -7.19 -0.62
N ALA A 416 19.18 -7.54 0.65
CA ALA A 416 20.39 -8.17 1.17
C ALA A 416 20.62 -9.57 0.58
N GLU A 417 19.54 -10.36 0.40
CA GLU A 417 19.61 -11.67 -0.22
C GLU A 417 20.10 -11.58 -1.68
N MET A 418 19.64 -10.63 -2.47
CA MET A 418 20.09 -10.46 -3.86
C MET A 418 21.53 -9.93 -3.96
N GLU A 419 21.93 -9.02 -3.07
CA GLU A 419 23.32 -8.57 -2.97
C GLU A 419 24.27 -9.73 -2.63
N HIS A 420 23.91 -10.60 -1.68
CA HIS A 420 24.68 -11.79 -1.31
C HIS A 420 24.68 -12.84 -2.44
N LEU A 421 23.51 -13.08 -3.04
CA LEU A 421 23.35 -14.02 -4.14
C LEU A 421 24.19 -13.63 -5.36
N SER A 422 24.22 -12.33 -5.70
CA SER A 422 25.04 -11.83 -6.81
C SER A 422 26.52 -12.14 -6.61
N GLN A 423 27.02 -11.97 -5.38
CA GLN A 423 28.43 -12.29 -5.05
C GLN A 423 28.72 -13.79 -5.15
N CYS A 424 27.79 -14.64 -4.67
CA CYS A 424 27.94 -16.09 -4.77
C CYS A 424 27.94 -16.57 -6.22
N LEU A 425 27.06 -16.02 -7.07
CA LEU A 425 27.00 -16.34 -8.50
C LEU A 425 28.30 -16.00 -9.22
N ILE A 426 28.86 -14.80 -8.97
CA ILE A 426 30.13 -14.36 -9.59
C ILE A 426 31.29 -15.25 -9.17
N LYS A 427 31.35 -15.64 -7.89
CA LYS A 427 32.46 -16.46 -7.33
C LYS A 427 32.27 -17.95 -7.54
N GLY A 428 31.12 -18.41 -8.03
CA GLY A 428 30.78 -19.82 -8.16
C GLY A 428 30.63 -20.54 -6.82
N GLU A 429 30.17 -19.83 -5.77
CA GLU A 429 29.96 -20.39 -4.44
C GLU A 429 28.71 -21.26 -4.38
N ASP A 430 28.75 -22.29 -3.51
CA ASP A 430 27.59 -23.16 -3.25
C ASP A 430 26.52 -22.40 -2.43
N ILE A 431 25.36 -22.19 -3.05
CA ILE A 431 24.22 -21.46 -2.46
C ILE A 431 23.47 -22.30 -1.43
N VAL A 432 23.45 -23.63 -1.59
CA VAL A 432 22.77 -24.54 -0.66
C VAL A 432 23.40 -24.46 0.73
N SER A 433 24.70 -24.19 0.80
CA SER A 433 25.43 -24.05 2.07
C SER A 433 25.16 -22.74 2.81
N LYS A 434 24.50 -21.76 2.16
CA LYS A 434 24.19 -20.44 2.73
C LYS A 434 22.76 -20.43 3.31
N GLU A 435 22.62 -20.24 4.61
CA GLU A 435 21.32 -20.35 5.33
C GLU A 435 20.26 -19.38 4.81
N ASP A 436 20.65 -18.16 4.47
CA ASP A 436 19.80 -17.11 3.92
C ASP A 436 19.45 -17.31 2.44
N LEU A 437 20.26 -18.05 1.68
CA LEU A 437 20.12 -18.22 0.23
C LEU A 437 19.60 -19.59 -0.19
N LYS A 438 19.70 -20.62 0.65
CA LYS A 438 19.32 -22.01 0.29
C LYS A 438 17.91 -22.14 -0.28
N LYS A 439 16.98 -21.26 0.13
CA LYS A 439 15.61 -21.21 -0.40
C LYS A 439 15.53 -20.77 -1.86
N HIS A 440 16.57 -20.15 -2.40
CA HIS A 440 16.68 -19.72 -3.79
C HIS A 440 17.40 -20.76 -4.69
N ALA A 441 17.87 -21.87 -4.12
CA ALA A 441 18.78 -22.77 -4.83
C ALA A 441 18.22 -23.33 -6.13
N ALA A 442 16.95 -23.81 -6.15
CA ALA A 442 16.32 -24.33 -7.36
C ALA A 442 16.20 -23.25 -8.44
N TRP A 443 15.71 -22.07 -8.05
CA TRP A 443 15.58 -20.92 -8.95
C TRP A 443 16.93 -20.44 -9.52
N VAL A 444 18.00 -20.54 -8.73
CA VAL A 444 19.35 -20.20 -9.20
C VAL A 444 19.87 -21.18 -10.25
N GLU A 445 19.55 -22.47 -10.15
CA GLU A 445 19.92 -23.42 -11.20
C GLU A 445 19.18 -23.11 -12.51
N GLU A 446 17.90 -22.76 -12.46
CA GLU A 446 17.15 -22.29 -13.64
C GLU A 446 17.79 -21.03 -14.27
N ILE A 447 18.25 -20.07 -13.44
CA ILE A 447 18.97 -18.87 -13.92
C ILE A 447 20.26 -19.26 -14.63
N LYS A 448 21.06 -20.18 -14.06
CA LYS A 448 22.31 -20.65 -14.68
C LYS A 448 22.10 -21.37 -16.00
N GLU A 449 21.00 -22.13 -16.13
CA GLU A 449 20.63 -22.77 -17.39
C GLU A 449 20.21 -21.75 -18.46
N LYS A 450 19.51 -20.70 -18.05
CA LYS A 450 19.00 -19.64 -18.95
C LYS A 450 20.10 -18.64 -19.38
N TYR A 451 21.03 -18.31 -18.50
CA TYR A 451 22.05 -17.28 -18.70
C TYR A 451 23.45 -17.90 -18.65
N THR A 452 24.12 -18.01 -19.81
CA THR A 452 25.43 -18.63 -19.93
C THR A 452 26.58 -17.69 -19.58
N ASP A 453 26.37 -16.37 -19.55
CA ASP A 453 27.39 -15.36 -19.23
C ASP A 453 26.87 -14.47 -18.09
N ILE A 454 27.10 -14.91 -16.84
CA ILE A 454 26.76 -14.14 -15.63
C ILE A 454 28.09 -13.54 -15.12
N ASN A 455 28.13 -12.20 -15.01
CA ASN A 455 29.30 -11.46 -14.57
C ASN A 455 28.92 -10.21 -13.73
N GLU A 456 29.92 -9.52 -13.17
CA GLU A 456 29.70 -8.33 -12.33
C GLU A 456 28.86 -7.23 -13.00
N GLY A 457 28.93 -7.12 -14.32
CA GLY A 457 28.22 -6.09 -15.08
C GLY A 457 26.74 -6.37 -15.31
N ASN A 458 26.27 -7.63 -15.21
CA ASN A 458 24.91 -7.99 -15.58
C ASN A 458 24.13 -8.77 -14.50
N VAL A 459 24.79 -9.32 -13.49
CA VAL A 459 24.17 -10.22 -12.50
C VAL A 459 22.97 -9.58 -11.79
N MET A 460 23.04 -8.32 -11.40
CA MET A 460 21.92 -7.64 -10.72
C MET A 460 20.74 -7.37 -11.65
N ASP A 461 20.98 -7.10 -12.92
CA ASP A 461 19.93 -6.90 -13.91
C ASP A 461 19.23 -8.24 -14.22
N ILE A 462 20.00 -9.33 -14.32
CA ILE A 462 19.45 -10.69 -14.45
C ILE A 462 18.57 -11.03 -13.23
N LEU A 463 19.05 -10.81 -12.00
CA LEU A 463 18.27 -11.09 -10.79
C LEU A 463 16.99 -10.26 -10.72
N LYS A 464 17.04 -8.98 -11.10
CA LYS A 464 15.85 -8.12 -11.16
C LYS A 464 14.85 -8.61 -12.20
N GLU A 465 15.31 -8.98 -13.37
CA GLU A 465 14.46 -9.55 -14.43
C GLU A 465 13.76 -10.83 -13.94
N GLU A 466 14.53 -11.77 -13.39
CA GLU A 466 14.02 -13.06 -12.94
C GLU A 466 13.09 -12.93 -11.73
N ILE A 467 13.31 -12.00 -10.80
CA ILE A 467 12.34 -11.64 -9.73
C ILE A 467 11.01 -11.22 -10.33
N GLY A 468 11.04 -10.39 -11.37
CA GLY A 468 9.83 -9.96 -12.05
C GLY A 468 9.10 -11.10 -12.73
N GLN A 469 9.84 -12.03 -13.39
CA GLN A 469 9.24 -13.21 -14.01
C GLN A 469 8.61 -14.15 -12.97
N VAL A 470 9.23 -14.31 -11.78
CA VAL A 470 8.61 -15.04 -10.67
C VAL A 470 7.31 -14.36 -10.24
N PHE A 471 7.28 -13.02 -10.16
CA PHE A 471 6.05 -12.32 -9.80
C PHE A 471 4.94 -12.47 -10.84
N VAL A 472 5.27 -12.55 -12.13
CA VAL A 472 4.28 -12.89 -13.17
C VAL A 472 3.64 -14.25 -12.89
N LYS A 473 4.45 -15.26 -12.54
CA LYS A 473 3.95 -16.60 -12.16
C LYS A 473 3.07 -16.55 -10.91
N VAL A 474 3.45 -15.75 -9.93
CA VAL A 474 2.63 -15.49 -8.74
C VAL A 474 1.26 -14.92 -9.09
N LEU A 475 1.16 -14.01 -10.05
CA LEU A 475 -0.13 -13.49 -10.53
C LEU A 475 -0.92 -14.55 -11.31
N GLU A 476 -0.26 -15.36 -12.12
CA GLU A 476 -0.89 -16.49 -12.82
C GLU A 476 -1.46 -17.53 -11.85
N ASP A 477 -0.76 -17.83 -10.75
CA ASP A 477 -1.25 -18.69 -9.68
C ASP A 477 -2.50 -18.11 -8.99
N ALA A 478 -2.52 -16.80 -8.77
CA ALA A 478 -3.64 -16.10 -8.16
C ALA A 478 -4.87 -15.98 -9.08
N GLY A 479 -4.72 -16.20 -10.40
CA GLY A 479 -5.79 -16.19 -11.38
C GLY A 479 -6.71 -17.40 -11.23
N VAL A 480 -8.03 -17.19 -11.16
CA VAL A 480 -9.03 -18.25 -11.03
C VAL A 480 -9.13 -19.04 -12.35
N TYR A 481 -9.24 -18.34 -13.46
CA TYR A 481 -9.20 -18.95 -14.78
C TYR A 481 -7.80 -18.86 -15.36
N LYS A 482 -7.12 -19.99 -15.47
CA LYS A 482 -5.72 -20.04 -15.95
C LYS A 482 -5.60 -19.59 -17.40
N TYR A 483 -4.42 -19.07 -17.77
CA TYR A 483 -4.15 -18.54 -19.11
C TYR A 483 -3.76 -19.64 -20.09
N ASN A 484 -4.66 -20.64 -20.23
CA ASN A 484 -4.57 -21.74 -21.15
C ASN A 484 -5.94 -22.00 -21.79
N GLU A 485 -6.03 -22.94 -22.74
CA GLU A 485 -7.26 -23.24 -23.49
C GLU A 485 -8.42 -23.67 -22.56
N GLU A 486 -8.14 -24.48 -21.54
CA GLU A 486 -9.14 -24.99 -20.58
C GLU A 486 -9.65 -23.86 -19.67
N GLY A 487 -8.75 -23.04 -19.14
CA GLY A 487 -9.11 -21.89 -18.32
C GLY A 487 -9.90 -20.83 -19.10
N ARG A 488 -9.59 -20.61 -20.39
CA ARG A 488 -10.38 -19.71 -21.24
C ARG A 488 -11.79 -20.26 -21.52
N LYS A 489 -11.92 -21.55 -21.78
CA LYS A 489 -13.23 -22.20 -21.91
C LYS A 489 -14.05 -22.14 -20.64
N ALA A 490 -13.40 -22.31 -19.47
CA ALA A 490 -14.06 -22.20 -18.19
C ALA A 490 -14.52 -20.74 -17.92
N PHE A 491 -13.71 -19.74 -18.26
CA PHE A 491 -14.13 -18.35 -18.16
C PHE A 491 -15.33 -18.05 -19.06
N ASP A 492 -15.34 -18.59 -20.28
CA ASP A 492 -16.47 -18.45 -21.20
C ASP A 492 -17.75 -19.08 -20.64
N ARG A 493 -17.66 -20.21 -19.93
CA ARG A 493 -18.82 -20.80 -19.23
C ARG A 493 -19.39 -19.86 -18.17
N PHE A 494 -18.54 -19.19 -17.41
CA PHE A 494 -19.00 -18.19 -16.46
C PHE A 494 -19.64 -16.98 -17.15
N ILE A 495 -19.02 -16.45 -18.22
CA ILE A 495 -19.60 -15.32 -18.98
C ILE A 495 -20.98 -15.70 -19.54
N ALA A 496 -21.17 -16.93 -19.97
CA ALA A 496 -22.45 -17.41 -20.56
C ALA A 496 -23.60 -17.45 -19.54
N VAL A 497 -23.36 -17.38 -18.24
CA VAL A 497 -24.40 -17.34 -17.19
C VAL A 497 -24.71 -15.94 -16.67
N LEU A 498 -24.00 -14.93 -17.15
CA LEU A 498 -24.25 -13.53 -16.84
C LEU A 498 -25.43 -13.00 -17.64
#